data_f97fd54bd1d97722b5802c62812c5713
#
_entry.id   f97fd54bd1d97722b5802c62812c5713
#
_cell.length_a   1.000
_cell.length_b   1.000
_cell.length_c   1.000
_cell.angle_alpha   90.00
_cell.angle_beta   90.00
_cell.angle_gamma   90.00
#
_symmetry.space_group_name_H-M   'P 1'
#
loop_
_entity.id
_entity.type
_entity.pdbx_description
1 polymer ?
#
loop_
_entity_poly.entity_id
_entity_poly.type
_entity_poly.pdbx_seq_one_letter_code
_entity_poly.pdbx_strand_id
1 'polypeptide(L)'
;MTYDLQKVASRLAESPATAVARWEQRYRDQVTAVAEQILLRRNKSPVVLLAGPSGSGKTTTAIRLRERLIAMGHRAHLISMDNYFRSWTDPDFPRFPDGSEDLENPDSMDTPLL
;
A
#
# COMPACT_ATOMS: atom_id res chain seq x y z
N MET A 1 -5.06 3.75 13.72
CA MET A 1 -4.62 5.08 14.20
C MET A 1 -5.81 6.02 14.21
N THR A 2 -6.06 6.66 15.33
CA THR A 2 -7.19 7.58 15.49
C THR A 2 -6.69 9.01 15.44
N TYR A 3 -7.32 9.86 14.65
CA TYR A 3 -7.01 11.28 14.57
C TYR A 3 -8.08 12.11 15.26
N ASP A 4 -7.64 13.09 16.04
CA ASP A 4 -8.51 14.12 16.60
C ASP A 4 -8.63 15.27 15.59
N LEU A 5 -9.78 15.42 14.96
CA LEU A 5 -10.03 16.41 13.93
C LEU A 5 -9.95 17.85 14.46
N GLN A 6 -10.33 18.10 15.70
CA GLN A 6 -10.22 19.42 16.30
C GLN A 6 -8.75 19.81 16.51
N LYS A 7 -7.93 18.87 16.93
CA LYS A 7 -6.49 19.04 17.11
C LYS A 7 -5.80 19.33 15.77
N VAL A 8 -6.19 18.63 14.72
CA VAL A 8 -5.70 18.84 13.35
C VAL A 8 -6.10 20.24 12.86
N ALA A 9 -7.37 20.62 13.01
CA ALA A 9 -7.87 21.94 12.61
C ALA A 9 -7.16 23.07 13.35
N SER A 10 -6.95 22.95 14.67
CA SER A 10 -6.19 23.92 15.48
C SER A 10 -4.77 24.12 14.98
N ARG A 11 -4.07 23.04 14.68
CA ARG A 11 -2.69 23.09 14.19
C ARG A 11 -2.60 23.74 12.82
N LEU A 12 -3.53 23.46 11.93
CA LEU A 12 -3.63 24.08 10.61
C LEU A 12 -3.93 25.58 10.70
N ALA A 13 -4.79 26.00 11.63
CA ALA A 13 -5.12 27.40 11.85
C ALA A 13 -3.93 28.21 12.39
N GLU A 14 -3.09 27.61 13.25
CA GLU A 14 -1.91 28.26 13.82
C GLU A 14 -0.77 28.40 12.83
N SER A 15 -0.40 27.31 12.12
CA SER A 15 0.71 27.30 11.16
C SER A 15 0.55 26.15 10.17
N PRO A 16 -0.13 26.36 9.03
CA PRO A 16 -0.36 25.30 8.05
C PRO A 16 0.92 24.65 7.54
N ALA A 17 1.93 25.44 7.20
CA ALA A 17 3.21 24.93 6.69
C ALA A 17 3.93 24.05 7.72
N THR A 18 3.95 24.46 8.98
CA THR A 18 4.57 23.68 10.07
C THR A 18 3.78 22.41 10.35
N ALA A 19 2.45 22.45 10.32
CA ALA A 19 1.60 21.29 10.50
C ALA A 19 1.82 20.25 9.40
N VAL A 20 1.87 20.66 8.13
CA VAL A 20 2.15 19.79 6.98
C VAL A 20 3.54 19.16 7.11
N ALA A 21 4.55 19.95 7.45
CA ALA A 21 5.91 19.46 7.63
C ALA A 21 6.00 18.38 8.73
N ARG A 22 5.26 18.55 9.83
CA ARG A 22 5.19 17.56 10.91
C ARG A 22 4.52 16.26 10.45
N TRP A 23 3.44 16.35 9.69
CA TRP A 23 2.75 15.16 9.16
C TRP A 23 3.60 14.40 8.16
N GLU A 24 4.29 15.11 7.28
CA GLU A 24 5.22 14.50 6.33
C GLU A 24 6.37 13.80 7.06
N GLN A 25 6.94 14.43 8.09
CA GLN A 25 7.99 13.81 8.89
C GLN A 25 7.47 12.58 9.62
N ARG A 26 6.29 12.65 10.20
CA ARG A 26 5.64 11.51 10.88
C ARG A 26 5.41 10.36 9.91
N TYR A 27 4.96 10.65 8.70
CA TYR A 27 4.79 9.65 7.65
C TYR A 27 6.12 8.99 7.28
N ARG A 28 7.17 9.77 7.08
CA ARG A 28 8.52 9.25 6.81
C ARG A 28 9.04 8.37 7.95
N ASP A 29 8.80 8.76 9.19
CA ASP A 29 9.21 7.98 10.37
C ASP A 29 8.44 6.66 10.44
N GLN A 30 7.17 6.65 10.10
CA GLN A 30 6.36 5.44 10.01
C GLN A 30 6.87 4.50 8.92
N VAL A 31 7.17 5.02 7.74
CA VAL A 31 7.75 4.24 6.64
C VAL A 31 9.09 3.63 7.05
N THR A 32 9.94 4.38 7.71
CA THR A 32 11.22 3.90 8.23
C THR A 32 11.03 2.79 9.25
N ALA A 33 10.11 2.94 10.19
CA ALA A 33 9.81 1.93 11.20
C ALA A 33 9.32 0.63 10.57
N VAL A 34 8.45 0.71 9.56
CA VAL A 34 7.98 -0.47 8.81
C VAL A 34 9.13 -1.12 8.05
N ALA A 35 9.98 -0.34 7.39
CA ALA A 35 11.15 -0.86 6.68
C ALA A 35 12.08 -1.63 7.63
N GLU A 36 12.34 -1.12 8.81
CA GLU A 36 13.14 -1.80 9.85
C GLU A 36 12.50 -3.14 10.25
N GLN A 37 11.19 -3.20 10.45
CA GLN A 37 10.46 -4.43 10.75
C GLN A 37 10.58 -5.45 9.63
N ILE A 38 10.49 -5.01 8.37
CA ILE A 38 10.67 -5.87 7.19
C ILE A 38 12.06 -6.50 7.22
N LEU A 39 13.09 -5.72 7.48
CA LEU A 39 14.48 -6.20 7.52
C LEU A 39 14.72 -7.19 8.64
N LEU A 40 14.10 -7.01 9.80
CA LEU A 40 14.19 -7.94 10.92
C LEU A 40 13.62 -9.32 10.58
N ARG A 41 12.64 -9.38 9.70
CA ARG A 41 11.93 -10.61 9.32
C ARG A 41 12.34 -11.18 7.97
N ARG A 42 13.25 -10.54 7.25
CA ARG A 42 13.58 -10.88 5.85
C ARG A 42 13.97 -12.34 5.61
N ASN A 43 14.61 -12.97 6.60
CA ASN A 43 15.04 -14.36 6.48
C ASN A 43 13.88 -15.36 6.60
N LYS A 44 12.82 -14.98 7.33
CA LYS A 44 11.62 -15.80 7.51
C LYS A 44 10.49 -15.41 6.56
N SER A 45 10.40 -14.13 6.23
CA SER A 45 9.35 -13.56 5.39
C SER A 45 9.95 -12.56 4.40
N PRO A 46 10.52 -13.04 3.29
CA PRO A 46 11.09 -12.15 2.27
C PRO A 46 10.02 -11.43 1.43
N VAL A 47 8.77 -11.86 1.51
CA VAL A 47 7.64 -11.28 0.80
C VAL A 47 6.80 -10.46 1.77
N VAL A 48 6.50 -9.22 1.36
CA VAL A 48 5.64 -8.30 2.11
C VAL A 48 4.40 -8.02 1.30
N LEU A 49 3.24 -8.24 1.90
CA LEU A 49 1.95 -7.95 1.29
C LEU A 49 1.42 -6.62 1.82
N LEU A 50 1.09 -5.72 0.91
CA LEU A 50 0.45 -4.45 1.23
C LEU A 50 -0.96 -4.45 0.67
N ALA A 51 -1.94 -4.36 1.56
CA ALA A 51 -3.35 -4.37 1.21
C ALA A 51 -4.05 -3.10 1.71
N GLY A 52 -5.11 -2.75 1.04
CA GLY A 52 -5.95 -1.63 1.42
C GLY A 52 -6.92 -1.28 0.29
N PRO A 53 -7.95 -0.47 0.57
CA PRO A 53 -8.92 -0.08 -0.45
C PRO A 53 -8.29 0.77 -1.54
N SER A 54 -8.93 0.83 -2.70
CA SER A 54 -8.52 1.70 -3.81
C SER A 54 -8.50 3.16 -3.35
N GLY A 55 -7.47 3.90 -3.78
CA GLY A 55 -7.31 5.31 -3.38
C GLY A 55 -6.80 5.53 -1.96
N SER A 56 -6.40 4.48 -1.23
CA SER A 56 -5.86 4.59 0.13
C SER A 56 -4.38 4.98 0.20
N GLY A 57 -3.71 5.15 -0.94
CA GLY A 57 -2.29 5.45 -1.01
C GLY A 57 -1.37 4.22 -0.96
N LYS A 58 -1.88 3.02 -1.23
CA LYS A 58 -1.09 1.78 -1.25
C LYS A 58 0.13 1.87 -2.16
N THR A 59 -0.07 2.30 -3.40
CA THR A 59 1.01 2.40 -4.39
C THR A 59 2.08 3.38 -3.94
N THR A 60 1.68 4.56 -3.45
CA THR A 60 2.60 5.56 -2.92
C THR A 60 3.39 5.01 -1.74
N THR A 61 2.74 4.36 -0.80
CA THR A 61 3.39 3.75 0.36
C THR A 61 4.35 2.65 -0.04
N ALA A 62 3.97 1.80 -0.99
CA ALA A 62 4.83 0.73 -1.51
C ALA A 62 6.10 1.28 -2.16
N ILE A 63 5.99 2.34 -2.96
CA ILE A 63 7.12 3.03 -3.59
C ILE A 63 8.04 3.61 -2.51
N ARG A 64 7.48 4.28 -1.51
CA ARG A 64 8.25 4.87 -0.40
C ARG A 64 8.98 3.82 0.43
N LEU A 65 8.34 2.70 0.72
CA LEU A 65 8.98 1.57 1.41
C LEU A 65 10.13 1.00 0.60
N ARG A 66 9.93 0.80 -0.70
CA ARG A 66 10.99 0.32 -1.59
C ARG A 66 12.18 1.27 -1.61
N GLU A 67 11.94 2.56 -1.79
CA GLU A 67 12.99 3.58 -1.78
C GLU A 67 13.76 3.58 -0.46
N ARG A 68 13.06 3.43 0.65
CA ARG A 68 13.66 3.40 1.97
C ARG A 68 14.53 2.15 2.17
N LEU A 69 14.05 0.99 1.76
CA LEU A 69 14.81 -0.26 1.83
C LEU A 69 16.08 -0.19 0.97
N ILE A 70 16.00 0.39 -0.22
CA ILE A 70 17.15 0.61 -1.09
C ILE A 70 18.16 1.58 -0.43
N ALA A 71 17.67 2.67 0.18
CA ALA A 71 18.51 3.62 0.90
C ALA A 71 19.22 2.99 2.11
N MET A 72 18.63 1.96 2.71
CA MET A 72 19.22 1.17 3.80
C MET A 72 20.17 0.08 3.30
N GLY A 73 20.48 0.01 2.00
CA GLY A 73 21.43 -0.91 1.41
C GLY A 73 20.85 -2.27 1.00
N HIS A 74 19.54 -2.39 0.90
CA HIS A 74 18.85 -3.63 0.56
C HIS A 74 18.17 -3.57 -0.80
N ARG A 75 18.04 -4.72 -1.46
CA ARG A 75 17.27 -4.83 -2.70
C ARG A 75 15.80 -5.03 -2.38
N ALA A 76 14.95 -4.32 -3.10
CA ALA A 76 13.50 -4.46 -2.99
C ALA A 76 12.86 -4.34 -4.36
N HIS A 77 11.96 -5.25 -4.67
CA HIS A 77 11.17 -5.26 -5.90
C HIS A 77 9.71 -5.03 -5.57
N LEU A 78 9.08 -4.19 -6.37
CA LEU A 78 7.67 -3.89 -6.25
C LEU A 78 6.90 -4.62 -7.34
N ILE A 79 5.90 -5.39 -6.92
CA ILE A 79 5.00 -6.10 -7.81
C ILE A 79 3.58 -5.64 -7.53
N SER A 80 2.92 -5.11 -8.55
CA SER A 80 1.51 -4.78 -8.45
C SER A 80 0.67 -5.98 -8.86
N MET A 81 -0.23 -6.42 -8.00
CA MET A 81 -1.13 -7.53 -8.30
C MET A 81 -2.15 -7.17 -9.38
N ASP A 82 -2.37 -5.87 -9.64
CA ASP A 82 -3.26 -5.43 -10.72
C ASP A 82 -2.81 -5.92 -12.10
N ASN A 83 -1.53 -6.23 -12.28
CA ASN A 83 -0.98 -6.79 -13.52
C ASN A 83 -1.36 -8.27 -13.75
N TYR A 84 -1.96 -8.93 -12.76
CA TYR A 84 -2.26 -10.35 -12.76
C TYR A 84 -3.76 -10.66 -12.79
N PHE A 85 -4.60 -9.67 -13.04
CA PHE A 85 -6.02 -9.89 -13.26
C PHE A 85 -6.27 -10.66 -14.54
N ARG A 86 -7.27 -11.55 -14.53
CA ARG A 86 -7.76 -12.24 -15.71
C ARG A 86 -8.34 -11.22 -16.69
N SER A 87 -8.34 -11.56 -17.98
CA SER A 87 -9.04 -10.78 -18.99
C SER A 87 -10.55 -10.73 -18.70
N TRP A 88 -11.17 -9.59 -18.91
CA TRP A 88 -12.62 -9.40 -18.78
C TRP A 88 -13.42 -10.31 -19.69
N THR A 89 -12.79 -10.75 -20.79
CA THR A 89 -13.38 -11.68 -21.75
C THR A 89 -13.16 -13.15 -21.39
N ASP A 90 -12.39 -13.44 -20.33
CA ASP A 90 -12.17 -14.77 -19.85
C ASP A 90 -13.51 -15.37 -19.35
N PRO A 91 -13.96 -16.54 -19.87
CA PRO A 91 -15.18 -17.18 -19.41
C PRO A 91 -15.20 -17.51 -17.93
N ASP A 92 -14.03 -17.75 -17.35
CA ASP A 92 -13.84 -18.10 -15.94
C ASP A 92 -13.73 -16.88 -15.05
N PHE A 93 -13.84 -15.65 -15.60
CA PHE A 93 -13.82 -14.44 -14.80
C PHE A 93 -15.03 -14.42 -13.85
N PRO A 94 -14.81 -14.26 -12.52
CA PRO A 94 -15.93 -14.30 -11.57
C PRO A 94 -16.88 -13.12 -11.77
N ARG A 95 -18.17 -13.43 -11.74
CA ARG A 95 -19.25 -12.45 -11.95
C ARG A 95 -20.32 -12.60 -10.89
N PHE A 96 -20.95 -11.50 -10.56
CA PHE A 96 -22.18 -11.51 -9.76
C PHE A 96 -23.36 -12.11 -10.55
N PRO A 97 -24.46 -12.51 -9.88
CA PRO A 97 -25.65 -13.03 -10.57
C PRO A 97 -26.26 -12.12 -11.63
N ASP A 98 -26.03 -10.80 -11.53
CA ASP A 98 -26.48 -9.81 -12.51
C ASP A 98 -25.59 -9.71 -13.76
N GLY A 99 -24.47 -10.45 -13.79
CA GLY A 99 -23.51 -10.47 -14.89
C GLY A 99 -22.38 -9.45 -14.77
N SER A 100 -22.37 -8.60 -13.75
CA SER A 100 -21.27 -7.67 -13.50
C SER A 100 -20.03 -8.39 -12.95
N GLU A 101 -18.85 -7.83 -13.20
CA GLU A 101 -17.58 -8.42 -12.79
C GLU A 101 -17.38 -8.30 -11.28
N ASP A 102 -17.01 -9.41 -10.64
CA ASP A 102 -16.62 -9.47 -9.24
C ASP A 102 -15.09 -9.29 -9.10
N LEU A 103 -14.65 -8.05 -9.02
CA LEU A 103 -13.23 -7.69 -8.95
C LEU A 103 -12.58 -8.00 -7.61
N GLU A 104 -13.38 -8.19 -6.57
CA GLU A 104 -12.89 -8.53 -5.22
C GLU A 104 -12.72 -10.05 -5.04
N ASN A 105 -13.20 -10.85 -5.98
CA ASN A 105 -13.07 -12.29 -5.93
C ASN A 105 -11.62 -12.72 -6.22
N PRO A 106 -11.00 -13.58 -5.38
CA PRO A 106 -9.65 -14.09 -5.64
C PRO A 106 -9.47 -14.74 -7.00
N ASP A 107 -10.52 -15.35 -7.55
CA ASP A 107 -10.50 -15.99 -8.86
C ASP A 107 -10.41 -15.00 -10.02
N SER A 108 -10.56 -13.69 -9.77
CA SER A 108 -10.29 -12.65 -10.77
C SER A 108 -8.80 -12.54 -11.11
N MET A 109 -7.92 -13.07 -10.25
CA MET A 109 -6.49 -13.10 -10.46
C MET A 109 -6.07 -14.33 -11.25
N ASP A 110 -5.14 -14.16 -12.16
CA ASP A 110 -4.49 -15.26 -12.86
C ASP A 110 -3.40 -15.85 -11.96
N THR A 111 -3.82 -16.72 -11.04
CA THR A 111 -2.93 -17.32 -10.06
C THR A 111 -1.76 -18.12 -10.67
N PRO A 112 -1.96 -18.89 -11.77
CA PRO A 112 -0.84 -19.56 -12.43
C PRO A 112 0.22 -18.61 -13.01
N LEU A 113 -0.17 -17.38 -13.37
CA LEU A 113 0.76 -16.37 -13.86
C LEU A 113 1.53 -15.69 -12.71
N LEU A 114 0.90 -15.59 -11.55
CA LEU A 114 1.47 -14.96 -10.36
C LEU A 114 2.59 -15.81 -9.77
#